data_b74b97b73a3336bd7a6a195895178c90
#
_entry.id   b74b97b73a3336bd7a6a195895178c90
#
_cell.length_a   1.000
_cell.length_b   1.000
_cell.length_c   1.000
_cell.angle_alpha   90.00
_cell.angle_beta   90.00
_cell.angle_gamma   90.00
#
_symmetry.space_group_name_H-M   'P 1'
#
loop_
_entity.id
_entity.type
_entity.pdbx_description
1 polymer ?
#
loop_
_entity_poly.entity_id
_entity_poly.type
_entity_poly.pdbx_seq_one_letter_code
_entity_poly.pdbx_strand_id
1 'polypeptide(L)'
;MARAGAALHGQNVADEPDDFDVPASSTPPAPSSGVQTRPPRKQAGGWADPKQLPLGPNGRPLCRKCSGEILKGSGRRTFCSDSCVVEWKIRTQPEFAAEQVHARDKGVCVTCARDCDALFRKIRVTKRARRKRRMEELGLPAYLLRRRRYWEVDHITPVVEGGGSCGLENLRTLCWECHRKVTRELGVRRGKIRAA
;
A
#
# COMPACT_ATOMS: atom_id res chain seq x y z
N MET A 1 25.47 26.74 -59.27
CA MET A 1 25.16 25.70 -60.25
C MET A 1 23.97 24.92 -59.74
N ALA A 2 22.94 24.87 -60.49
CA ALA A 2 21.64 24.28 -60.26
C ALA A 2 21.66 22.73 -60.35
N ARG A 3 20.66 22.11 -59.69
CA ARG A 3 19.76 21.04 -60.17
C ARG A 3 19.02 20.52 -58.94
N ALA A 4 17.72 20.74 -58.76
CA ALA A 4 16.53 20.28 -59.48
C ALA A 4 16.22 18.79 -59.22
N GLY A 5 15.04 18.59 -58.57
CA GLY A 5 14.04 17.60 -58.95
C GLY A 5 14.05 16.32 -58.06
N ALA A 6 13.02 15.97 -57.40
CA ALA A 6 11.80 15.41 -57.93
C ALA A 6 10.78 15.11 -56.81
N ALA A 7 9.58 15.54 -57.02
CA ALA A 7 8.41 15.09 -56.28
C ALA A 7 8.01 13.68 -56.73
N LEU A 8 7.69 12.80 -55.80
CA LEU A 8 6.89 11.60 -56.08
C LEU A 8 5.69 11.53 -55.15
N HIS A 9 4.55 11.53 -55.79
CA HIS A 9 3.22 11.17 -55.31
C HIS A 9 3.21 9.77 -54.70
N GLY A 10 2.48 9.55 -53.62
CA GLY A 10 2.21 8.22 -53.14
C GLY A 10 1.14 8.25 -52.06
N GLN A 11 -0.11 8.28 -52.50
CA GLN A 11 -1.27 7.48 -52.11
C GLN A 11 -1.59 7.38 -50.63
N ASN A 12 -2.66 8.05 -50.24
CA ASN A 12 -3.54 7.77 -49.09
C ASN A 12 -4.03 6.34 -49.17
N VAL A 13 -3.71 5.55 -48.15
CA VAL A 13 -4.42 4.34 -47.78
C VAL A 13 -5.11 4.66 -46.45
N ALA A 14 -6.39 4.76 -46.47
CA ALA A 14 -7.24 4.81 -45.30
C ALA A 14 -7.25 3.42 -44.69
N ASP A 15 -6.60 3.27 -43.52
CA ASP A 15 -6.80 2.10 -42.66
C ASP A 15 -8.01 2.37 -41.80
N GLU A 16 -9.04 1.55 -42.00
CA GLU A 16 -10.20 1.45 -41.15
C GLU A 16 -9.77 0.90 -39.77
N PRO A 17 -10.40 1.34 -38.66
CA PRO A 17 -10.14 0.76 -37.35
C PRO A 17 -10.86 -0.58 -37.26
N ASP A 18 -10.06 -1.64 -37.00
CA ASP A 18 -10.57 -2.95 -36.60
C ASP A 18 -11.38 -2.80 -35.30
N ASP A 19 -12.67 -3.06 -35.39
CA ASP A 19 -13.56 -3.28 -34.25
C ASP A 19 -13.11 -4.55 -33.50
N PHE A 20 -12.27 -4.37 -32.48
CA PHE A 20 -12.04 -5.40 -31.50
C PHE A 20 -13.27 -5.44 -30.57
N ASP A 21 -14.15 -6.38 -30.83
CA ASP A 21 -15.21 -6.82 -29.94
C ASP A 21 -14.57 -7.28 -28.60
N VAL A 22 -14.62 -6.41 -27.60
CA VAL A 22 -14.24 -6.75 -26.24
C VAL A 22 -15.40 -7.53 -25.62
N PRO A 23 -15.25 -8.83 -25.29
CA PRO A 23 -16.33 -9.56 -24.66
C PRO A 23 -16.65 -8.94 -23.30
N ALA A 24 -17.95 -8.72 -23.08
CA ALA A 24 -18.51 -8.15 -21.88
C ALA A 24 -17.92 -8.80 -20.63
N SER A 25 -17.26 -7.97 -19.80
CA SER A 25 -16.77 -8.32 -18.47
C SER A 25 -17.89 -8.94 -17.65
N SER A 26 -17.83 -10.26 -17.46
CA SER A 26 -18.68 -10.96 -16.51
C SER A 26 -18.27 -10.54 -15.09
N THR A 27 -19.04 -9.64 -14.50
CA THR A 27 -18.95 -9.29 -13.09
C THR A 27 -19.14 -10.56 -12.26
N PRO A 28 -18.20 -10.94 -11.37
CA PRO A 28 -18.41 -12.09 -10.50
C PRO A 28 -19.61 -11.81 -9.58
N PRO A 29 -20.45 -12.81 -9.27
CA PRO A 29 -21.62 -12.65 -8.41
C PRO A 29 -21.16 -12.16 -7.03
N ALA A 30 -21.91 -11.20 -6.49
CA ALA A 30 -21.72 -10.69 -5.14
C ALA A 30 -21.74 -11.86 -4.14
N PRO A 31 -20.85 -11.91 -3.14
CA PRO A 31 -20.84 -12.95 -2.13
C PRO A 31 -22.17 -12.88 -1.36
N SER A 32 -22.88 -14.01 -1.31
CA SER A 32 -24.11 -14.18 -0.54
C SER A 32 -23.88 -13.78 0.92
N SER A 33 -24.83 -13.07 1.49
CA SER A 33 -24.87 -12.57 2.88
C SER A 33 -24.90 -13.73 3.89
N GLY A 34 -23.75 -14.39 4.09
CA GLY A 34 -23.49 -15.23 5.24
C GLY A 34 -23.12 -14.34 6.41
N VAL A 35 -23.75 -14.53 7.55
CA VAL A 35 -23.46 -13.86 8.82
C VAL A 35 -21.96 -13.88 9.08
N GLN A 36 -21.28 -12.76 8.85
CA GLN A 36 -19.88 -12.59 9.19
C GLN A 36 -19.78 -12.44 10.69
N THR A 37 -19.58 -13.56 11.40
CA THR A 37 -19.11 -13.51 12.77
C THR A 37 -17.73 -12.87 12.75
N ARG A 38 -17.64 -11.66 13.29
CA ARG A 38 -16.41 -10.88 13.41
C ARG A 38 -15.38 -11.72 14.17
N PRO A 39 -14.23 -12.09 13.57
CA PRO A 39 -13.23 -12.89 14.26
C PRO A 39 -12.77 -12.15 15.52
N PRO A 40 -12.52 -12.87 16.62
CA PRO A 40 -12.14 -12.26 17.89
C PRO A 40 -10.86 -11.42 17.70
N ARG A 41 -10.85 -10.20 18.23
CA ARG A 41 -9.80 -9.17 18.08
C ARG A 41 -8.36 -9.63 18.42
N LYS A 42 -8.22 -10.74 19.16
CA LYS A 42 -6.92 -11.27 19.61
C LYS A 42 -6.15 -12.11 18.59
N GLN A 43 -6.70 -12.38 17.39
CA GLN A 43 -6.05 -13.26 16.39
C GLN A 43 -5.50 -12.52 15.15
N ALA A 44 -5.64 -11.21 15.04
CA ALA A 44 -5.04 -10.45 13.95
C ALA A 44 -3.51 -10.48 14.10
N GLY A 45 -2.82 -11.22 13.22
CA GLY A 45 -1.36 -11.33 13.18
C GLY A 45 -0.73 -12.42 14.03
N GLY A 46 -1.48 -13.11 14.93
CA GLY A 46 -0.96 -14.16 15.81
C GLY A 46 -0.77 -15.53 15.15
N TRP A 47 -0.06 -16.40 15.86
CA TRP A 47 0.01 -17.82 15.52
C TRP A 47 -1.41 -18.44 15.49
N ALA A 48 -1.67 -19.33 14.54
CA ALA A 48 -2.91 -20.07 14.45
C ALA A 48 -2.60 -21.56 14.35
N ASP A 49 -3.32 -22.37 15.12
CA ASP A 49 -3.25 -23.82 14.98
C ASP A 49 -3.89 -24.23 13.65
N PRO A 50 -3.16 -24.91 12.75
CA PRO A 50 -3.71 -25.39 11.49
C PRO A 50 -4.92 -26.33 11.64
N LYS A 51 -5.01 -27.05 12.76
CA LYS A 51 -6.11 -27.98 13.05
C LYS A 51 -7.42 -27.26 13.41
N GLN A 52 -7.34 -26.00 13.79
CA GLN A 52 -8.50 -25.15 14.15
C GLN A 52 -8.99 -24.27 13.00
N LEU A 53 -8.39 -24.38 11.81
CA LEU A 53 -8.85 -23.65 10.65
C LEU A 53 -10.18 -24.19 10.14
N PRO A 54 -11.08 -23.32 9.68
CA PRO A 54 -12.29 -23.76 8.99
C PRO A 54 -11.95 -24.67 7.81
N LEU A 55 -12.80 -25.66 7.55
CA LEU A 55 -12.66 -26.54 6.40
C LEU A 55 -13.53 -26.06 5.25
N GLY A 56 -13.02 -26.20 4.04
CA GLY A 56 -13.75 -25.96 2.80
C GLY A 56 -14.57 -27.16 2.34
N PRO A 57 -15.26 -27.07 1.20
CA PRO A 57 -16.14 -28.11 0.67
C PRO A 57 -15.46 -29.47 0.47
N ASN A 58 -14.16 -29.48 0.17
CA ASN A 58 -13.37 -30.71 -0.01
C ASN A 58 -12.67 -31.19 1.28
N GLY A 59 -13.12 -30.72 2.46
CA GLY A 59 -12.55 -31.07 3.75
C GLY A 59 -11.13 -30.57 3.98
N ARG A 60 -10.68 -29.57 3.25
CA ARG A 60 -9.34 -28.99 3.34
C ARG A 60 -9.36 -27.70 4.15
N PRO A 61 -8.29 -27.40 4.93
CA PRO A 61 -8.20 -26.13 5.66
C PRO A 61 -8.30 -24.92 4.73
N LEU A 62 -9.01 -23.88 5.18
CA LEU A 62 -9.11 -22.62 4.45
C LEU A 62 -7.94 -21.71 4.76
N CYS A 63 -7.46 -21.02 3.73
CA CYS A 63 -6.42 -19.98 3.83
C CYS A 63 -6.90 -18.81 4.69
N ARG A 64 -6.11 -18.41 5.68
CA ARG A 64 -6.43 -17.28 6.60
C ARG A 64 -6.64 -15.94 5.89
N LYS A 65 -6.12 -15.79 4.66
CA LYS A 65 -6.22 -14.54 3.90
C LYS A 65 -7.34 -14.55 2.86
N CYS A 66 -7.38 -15.54 1.98
CA CYS A 66 -8.30 -15.55 0.84
C CYS A 66 -9.46 -16.52 0.99
N SER A 67 -9.49 -17.30 2.08
CA SER A 67 -10.49 -18.35 2.34
C SER A 67 -10.54 -19.47 1.27
N GLY A 68 -9.59 -19.52 0.34
CA GLY A 68 -9.43 -20.63 -0.60
C GLY A 68 -8.85 -21.85 0.11
N GLU A 69 -9.16 -23.04 -0.36
CA GLU A 69 -8.64 -24.29 0.21
C GLU A 69 -7.12 -24.42 0.02
N ILE A 70 -6.44 -24.93 1.06
CA ILE A 70 -5.01 -25.23 1.02
C ILE A 70 -4.83 -26.62 0.43
N LEU A 71 -4.09 -26.74 -0.66
CA LEU A 71 -3.89 -28.01 -1.36
C LEU A 71 -3.09 -29.00 -0.51
N LYS A 72 -3.58 -30.25 -0.45
CA LYS A 72 -2.86 -31.36 0.18
C LYS A 72 -1.53 -31.59 -0.54
N GLY A 73 -0.45 -31.77 0.22
CA GLY A 73 0.89 -31.96 -0.36
C GLY A 73 1.64 -30.67 -0.70
N SER A 74 1.02 -29.49 -0.60
CA SER A 74 1.71 -28.20 -0.84
C SER A 74 2.74 -27.81 0.23
N GLY A 75 2.84 -28.56 1.34
CA GLY A 75 3.67 -28.20 2.50
C GLY A 75 3.15 -27.02 3.32
N ARG A 76 2.05 -26.41 2.90
CA ARG A 76 1.46 -25.23 3.53
C ARG A 76 0.42 -25.62 4.58
N ARG A 77 0.33 -24.82 5.66
CA ARG A 77 -0.55 -25.14 6.80
C ARG A 77 -1.68 -24.14 7.02
N THR A 78 -1.42 -22.84 6.86
CA THR A 78 -2.36 -21.78 7.23
C THR A 78 -2.61 -20.78 6.12
N PHE A 79 -1.82 -20.81 5.05
CA PHE A 79 -1.96 -19.97 3.85
C PHE A 79 -1.76 -20.82 2.60
N CYS A 80 -2.47 -20.51 1.52
CA CYS A 80 -2.39 -21.27 0.27
C CYS A 80 -1.17 -20.87 -0.60
N SER A 81 -0.60 -19.66 -0.41
CA SER A 81 0.52 -19.15 -1.19
C SER A 81 1.38 -18.16 -0.38
N ASP A 82 2.59 -17.83 -0.88
CA ASP A 82 3.46 -16.81 -0.27
C ASP A 82 2.85 -15.42 -0.41
N SER A 83 2.15 -15.15 -1.51
CA SER A 83 1.41 -13.90 -1.67
C SER A 83 0.36 -13.70 -0.58
N CYS A 84 -0.38 -14.76 -0.22
CA CYS A 84 -1.33 -14.69 0.89
C CYS A 84 -0.65 -14.43 2.24
N VAL A 85 0.55 -14.96 2.46
CA VAL A 85 1.35 -14.65 3.66
C VAL A 85 1.76 -13.18 3.68
N VAL A 86 2.30 -12.68 2.58
CA VAL A 86 2.74 -11.28 2.43
C VAL A 86 1.57 -10.33 2.66
N GLU A 87 0.45 -10.54 1.98
CA GLU A 87 -0.73 -9.70 2.10
C GLU A 87 -1.34 -9.75 3.51
N TRP A 88 -1.32 -10.91 4.16
CA TRP A 88 -1.73 -11.03 5.55
C TRP A 88 -0.84 -10.21 6.47
N LYS A 89 0.49 -10.31 6.30
CA LYS A 89 1.45 -9.55 7.10
C LYS A 89 1.29 -8.04 6.90
N ILE A 90 1.08 -7.56 5.67
CA ILE A 90 0.83 -6.14 5.40
C ILE A 90 -0.37 -5.63 6.21
N ARG A 91 -1.45 -6.42 6.30
CA ARG A 91 -2.68 -6.04 7.02
C ARG A 91 -2.58 -6.13 8.54
N THR A 92 -1.67 -6.95 9.06
CA THR A 92 -1.65 -7.32 10.48
C THR A 92 -0.38 -6.91 11.22
N GLN A 93 0.68 -6.58 10.51
CA GLN A 93 1.99 -6.26 11.07
C GLN A 93 2.49 -4.90 10.54
N PRO A 94 2.32 -3.81 11.32
CA PRO A 94 2.66 -2.46 10.86
C PRO A 94 4.12 -2.29 10.43
N GLU A 95 5.07 -2.93 11.12
CA GLU A 95 6.48 -2.83 10.75
C GLU A 95 6.77 -3.55 9.42
N PHE A 96 6.17 -4.72 9.19
CA PHE A 96 6.28 -5.41 7.90
C PHE A 96 5.66 -4.58 6.77
N ALA A 97 4.49 -3.98 7.00
CA ALA A 97 3.88 -3.07 6.04
C ALA A 97 4.80 -1.88 5.73
N ALA A 98 5.43 -1.30 6.77
CA ALA A 98 6.38 -0.21 6.60
C ALA A 98 7.62 -0.62 5.80
N GLU A 99 8.14 -1.82 5.99
CA GLU A 99 9.24 -2.37 5.19
C GLU A 99 8.85 -2.50 3.70
N GLN A 100 7.65 -3.00 3.41
CA GLN A 100 7.16 -3.13 2.03
C GLN A 100 6.93 -1.76 1.37
N VAL A 101 6.35 -0.80 2.09
CA VAL A 101 6.19 0.58 1.62
C VAL A 101 7.56 1.22 1.36
N HIS A 102 8.51 1.04 2.28
CA HIS A 102 9.88 1.54 2.10
C HIS A 102 10.60 0.89 0.91
N ALA A 103 10.43 -0.41 0.71
CA ALA A 103 11.01 -1.11 -0.44
C ALA A 103 10.52 -0.53 -1.79
N ARG A 104 9.24 -0.10 -1.84
CA ARG A 104 8.63 0.54 -3.00
C ARG A 104 9.02 2.02 -3.14
N ASP A 105 8.86 2.81 -2.07
CA ASP A 105 8.91 4.29 -2.10
C ASP A 105 10.28 4.86 -1.70
N LYS A 106 11.21 4.03 -1.17
CA LYS A 106 12.58 4.42 -0.76
C LYS A 106 12.63 5.58 0.25
N GLY A 107 11.58 5.74 1.05
CA GLY A 107 11.48 6.84 2.02
C GLY A 107 11.22 8.21 1.41
N VAL A 108 10.80 8.27 0.14
CA VAL A 108 10.45 9.51 -0.54
C VAL A 108 8.97 9.83 -0.34
N CYS A 109 8.67 11.05 0.11
CA CYS A 109 7.30 11.51 0.31
C CYS A 109 6.55 11.64 -1.02
N VAL A 110 5.43 10.94 -1.19
CA VAL A 110 4.66 10.98 -2.44
C VAL A 110 4.03 12.35 -2.73
N THR A 111 3.81 13.18 -1.70
CA THR A 111 3.16 14.49 -1.84
C THR A 111 4.11 15.62 -2.19
N CYS A 112 5.32 15.66 -1.60
CA CYS A 112 6.26 16.77 -1.78
C CYS A 112 7.64 16.33 -2.29
N ALA A 113 7.79 15.06 -2.66
CA ALA A 113 9.03 14.47 -3.18
C ALA A 113 10.24 14.58 -2.23
N ARG A 114 10.03 14.91 -0.93
CA ARG A 114 11.12 14.99 0.05
C ARG A 114 11.72 13.61 0.29
N ASP A 115 13.03 13.47 0.06
CA ASP A 115 13.79 12.27 0.45
C ASP A 115 14.07 12.31 1.96
N CYS A 116 13.20 11.63 2.72
CA CYS A 116 13.27 11.56 4.18
C CYS A 116 14.44 10.70 4.65
N ASP A 117 14.85 9.71 3.86
CA ASP A 117 15.98 8.85 4.17
C ASP A 117 17.31 9.58 4.01
N ALA A 118 17.45 10.38 2.95
CA ALA A 118 18.64 11.23 2.78
C ALA A 118 18.76 12.23 3.93
N LEU A 119 17.65 12.87 4.33
CA LEU A 119 17.63 13.76 5.50
C LEU A 119 18.00 13.02 6.79
N PHE A 120 17.44 11.85 7.00
CA PHE A 120 17.77 11.03 8.18
C PHE A 120 19.24 10.67 8.22
N ARG A 121 19.82 10.18 7.12
CA ARG A 121 21.24 9.87 7.00
C ARG A 121 22.10 11.10 7.28
N LYS A 122 21.77 12.28 6.70
CA LYS A 122 22.49 13.53 6.91
C LYS A 122 22.58 13.94 8.38
N ILE A 123 21.50 13.71 9.15
CA ILE A 123 21.50 13.98 10.59
C ILE A 123 22.28 12.89 11.35
N ARG A 124 22.12 11.62 10.97
CA ARG A 124 22.77 10.50 11.72
C ARG A 124 24.29 10.50 11.61
N VAL A 125 24.86 10.88 10.47
CA VAL A 125 26.32 11.01 10.30
C VAL A 125 26.91 12.23 11.04
N THR A 126 26.05 13.22 11.42
CA THR A 126 26.48 14.35 12.23
C THR A 126 26.84 13.91 13.65
N LYS A 127 27.96 14.40 14.22
CA LYS A 127 28.33 14.12 15.62
C LYS A 127 27.17 14.43 16.57
N ARG A 128 26.88 13.54 17.51
CA ARG A 128 25.70 13.59 18.39
C ARG A 128 25.49 14.97 19.03
N ALA A 129 26.54 15.60 19.54
CA ALA A 129 26.49 16.92 20.15
C ALA A 129 26.03 18.05 19.19
N ARG A 130 26.22 17.88 17.89
CA ARG A 130 25.88 18.88 16.87
C ARG A 130 24.55 18.61 16.15
N ARG A 131 23.92 17.44 16.41
CA ARG A 131 22.69 17.04 15.69
C ARG A 131 21.55 18.02 15.87
N LYS A 132 21.34 18.52 17.08
CA LYS A 132 20.26 19.47 17.37
C LYS A 132 20.43 20.75 16.52
N ARG A 133 21.61 21.37 16.57
CA ARG A 133 21.94 22.54 15.75
C ARG A 133 21.78 22.26 14.26
N ARG A 134 22.23 21.08 13.79
CA ARG A 134 22.11 20.70 12.37
C ARG A 134 20.65 20.56 11.94
N MET A 135 19.77 20.08 12.81
CA MET A 135 18.34 20.03 12.56
C MET A 135 17.72 21.42 12.47
N GLU A 136 18.09 22.33 13.37
CA GLU A 136 17.65 23.72 13.36
C GLU A 136 18.06 24.42 12.04
N GLU A 137 19.31 24.25 11.60
CA GLU A 137 19.81 24.75 10.32
C GLU A 137 19.02 24.22 9.11
N LEU A 138 18.47 23.02 9.20
CA LEU A 138 17.68 22.37 8.14
C LEU A 138 16.17 22.59 8.32
N GLY A 139 15.74 23.40 9.29
CA GLY A 139 14.33 23.64 9.59
C GLY A 139 13.58 22.39 10.06
N LEU A 140 14.29 21.40 10.63
CA LEU A 140 13.69 20.15 11.07
C LEU A 140 13.21 20.24 12.52
N PRO A 141 11.98 19.78 12.83
CA PRO A 141 11.47 19.78 14.19
C PRO A 141 12.31 18.94 15.14
N ALA A 142 12.60 19.44 16.34
CA ALA A 142 13.46 18.80 17.33
C ALA A 142 12.99 17.38 17.75
N TYR A 143 11.69 17.13 17.73
CA TYR A 143 11.15 15.80 18.09
C TYR A 143 11.59 14.69 17.15
N LEU A 144 11.99 15.01 15.89
CA LEU A 144 12.52 14.03 14.93
C LEU A 144 13.87 13.42 15.38
N LEU A 145 14.61 14.07 16.28
CA LEU A 145 15.86 13.50 16.83
C LEU A 145 15.68 12.12 17.45
N ARG A 146 14.50 11.86 18.03
CA ARG A 146 14.16 10.60 18.70
C ARG A 146 13.52 9.57 17.75
N ARG A 147 13.19 9.96 16.52
CA ARG A 147 12.56 9.07 15.54
C ARG A 147 13.61 8.15 14.89
N ARG A 148 13.15 6.93 14.56
CA ARG A 148 13.95 5.94 13.80
C ARG A 148 13.94 6.20 12.31
N ARG A 149 12.97 6.97 11.82
CA ARG A 149 12.77 7.38 10.43
C ARG A 149 12.04 8.73 10.37
N TYR A 150 12.20 9.48 9.28
CA TYR A 150 11.58 10.80 9.09
C TYR A 150 10.38 10.76 8.15
N TRP A 151 9.89 9.58 7.86
CA TRP A 151 8.68 9.32 7.11
C TRP A 151 7.72 8.45 7.92
N GLU A 152 6.45 8.50 7.52
CA GLU A 152 5.36 7.70 8.10
C GLU A 152 4.65 6.95 6.99
N VAL A 153 4.13 5.77 7.29
CA VAL A 153 3.17 5.08 6.44
C VAL A 153 1.80 5.66 6.71
N ASP A 154 1.14 6.09 5.66
CA ASP A 154 -0.20 6.66 5.72
C ASP A 154 -1.16 5.87 4.82
N HIS A 155 -2.44 5.85 5.20
CA HIS A 155 -3.48 5.24 4.38
C HIS A 155 -4.02 6.27 3.38
N ILE A 156 -4.06 5.90 2.08
CA ILE A 156 -4.66 6.76 1.03
C ILE A 156 -6.14 6.96 1.35
N THR A 157 -6.89 5.86 1.54
CA THR A 157 -8.22 5.88 2.13
C THR A 157 -8.06 5.68 3.64
N PRO A 158 -8.45 6.65 4.48
CA PRO A 158 -8.26 6.57 5.92
C PRO A 158 -8.95 5.35 6.55
N VAL A 159 -8.36 4.84 7.64
CA VAL A 159 -8.93 3.69 8.40
C VAL A 159 -10.38 3.95 8.81
N VAL A 160 -10.70 5.16 9.21
CA VAL A 160 -12.05 5.57 9.65
C VAL A 160 -13.04 5.71 8.49
N GLU A 161 -12.56 5.75 7.27
CA GLU A 161 -13.33 5.80 6.03
C GLU A 161 -13.32 4.43 5.31
N GLY A 162 -12.97 3.35 6.02
CA GLY A 162 -13.00 1.98 5.51
C GLY A 162 -11.66 1.43 5.00
N GLY A 163 -10.60 2.25 4.96
CA GLY A 163 -9.29 1.85 4.43
C GLY A 163 -8.41 1.01 5.36
N GLY A 164 -8.94 0.56 6.54
CA GLY A 164 -8.11 -0.03 7.59
C GLY A 164 -7.55 -1.43 7.31
N SER A 165 -8.28 -2.29 6.61
CA SER A 165 -7.84 -3.65 6.27
C SER A 165 -7.44 -3.70 4.80
N CYS A 166 -6.35 -3.05 4.45
CA CYS A 166 -5.90 -2.86 3.08
C CYS A 166 -4.60 -3.61 2.75
N GLY A 167 -4.30 -3.74 1.48
CA GLY A 167 -2.99 -4.13 0.99
C GLY A 167 -2.07 -2.93 0.77
N LEU A 168 -0.96 -3.17 0.10
CA LEU A 168 0.07 -2.17 -0.16
C LEU A 168 -0.43 -1.00 -1.05
N GLU A 169 -1.46 -1.24 -1.85
CA GLU A 169 -2.09 -0.28 -2.77
C GLU A 169 -2.73 0.90 -2.04
N ASN A 170 -3.22 0.71 -0.82
CA ASN A 170 -3.81 1.77 -0.01
C ASN A 170 -2.81 2.42 0.98
N LEU A 171 -1.54 2.06 0.89
CA LEU A 171 -0.47 2.61 1.74
C LEU A 171 0.45 3.51 0.92
N ARG A 172 0.93 4.59 1.55
CA ARG A 172 1.86 5.54 0.94
C ARG A 172 2.88 6.07 1.95
N THR A 173 4.00 6.59 1.44
CA THR A 173 5.01 7.27 2.24
C THR A 173 4.73 8.76 2.31
N LEU A 174 4.62 9.32 3.51
CA LEU A 174 4.54 10.76 3.76
C LEU A 174 5.69 11.23 4.67
N CYS A 175 6.21 12.43 4.41
CA CYS A 175 7.05 13.10 5.39
C CYS A 175 6.19 13.60 6.57
N TRP A 176 6.83 13.94 7.69
CA TRP A 176 6.13 14.40 8.91
C TRP A 176 5.20 15.60 8.68
N GLU A 177 5.55 16.54 7.77
CA GLU A 177 4.72 17.71 7.47
C GLU A 177 3.48 17.33 6.68
N CYS A 178 3.65 16.56 5.60
CA CYS A 178 2.54 16.10 4.79
C CYS A 178 1.59 15.20 5.58
N HIS A 179 2.13 14.29 6.41
CA HIS A 179 1.33 13.46 7.29
C HIS A 179 0.50 14.30 8.30
N ARG A 180 1.11 15.31 8.94
CA ARG A 180 0.38 16.23 9.82
C ARG A 180 -0.72 17.01 9.10
N LYS A 181 -0.46 17.44 7.85
CA LYS A 181 -1.46 18.13 7.02
C LYS A 181 -2.65 17.23 6.73
N VAL A 182 -2.41 16.01 6.23
CA VAL A 182 -3.47 15.02 5.94
C VAL A 182 -4.28 14.68 7.21
N THR A 183 -3.61 14.46 8.35
CA THR A 183 -4.28 14.17 9.62
C THR A 183 -5.19 15.34 10.07
N ARG A 184 -4.72 16.58 9.91
CA ARG A 184 -5.52 17.77 10.23
C ARG A 184 -6.74 17.89 9.31
N GLU A 185 -6.57 17.72 8.02
CA GLU A 185 -7.65 17.76 7.04
C GLU A 185 -8.70 16.68 7.30
N LEU A 186 -8.27 15.46 7.65
CA LEU A 186 -9.17 14.39 8.08
C LEU A 186 -9.95 14.78 9.34
N GLY A 187 -9.28 15.38 10.33
CA GLY A 187 -9.92 15.87 11.56
C GLY A 187 -11.02 16.90 11.27
N VAL A 188 -10.76 17.86 10.39
CA VAL A 188 -11.74 18.89 9.97
C VAL A 188 -12.94 18.26 9.27
N ARG A 189 -12.71 17.34 8.32
CA ARG A 189 -13.79 16.64 7.61
C ARG A 189 -14.70 15.87 8.59
N ARG A 190 -14.10 15.15 9.54
CA ARG A 190 -14.86 14.40 10.56
C ARG A 190 -15.62 15.30 11.52
N GLY A 191 -15.06 16.46 11.88
CA GLY A 191 -15.77 17.44 12.69
C GLY A 191 -17.04 17.95 12.01
N LYS A 192 -16.98 18.26 10.71
CA LYS A 192 -18.15 18.67 9.92
C LYS A 192 -19.23 17.60 9.84
N ILE A 193 -18.85 16.32 9.62
CA ILE A 193 -19.81 15.20 9.55
C ILE A 193 -20.53 14.99 10.90
N ARG A 194 -19.86 15.24 12.04
CA ARG A 194 -20.48 15.07 13.36
C ARG A 194 -21.40 16.23 13.75
N ALA A 195 -21.24 17.36 13.11
CA ALA A 195 -22.04 18.58 13.38
C ALA A 195 -23.27 18.72 12.46
N ALA A 196 -23.39 17.88 11.43
CA ALA A 196 -24.54 17.78 10.53
C ALA A 196 -25.49 16.68 10.95
#